data_d3d5e42ce24fec38b53462f0d760cecb
#
_entry.id   d3d5e42ce24fec38b53462f0d760cecb
#
_cell.length_a   1.000
_cell.length_b   1.000
_cell.length_c   1.000
_cell.angle_alpha   90.00
_cell.angle_beta   90.00
_cell.angle_gamma   90.00
#
_symmetry.space_group_name_H-M   'P 1'
#
loop_
_entity.id
_entity.type
_entity.pdbx_description
1 polymer ?
#
loop_
_entity_poly.entity_id
_entity_poly.type
_entity_poly.pdbx_seq_one_letter_code
_entity_poly.pdbx_strand_id
1 'polypeptide(L)'
;MIRATILGCGSSGGVPRLGGHWGECDPANPKNRRRRCSLLVELPGPLGATQVLIDSGPDMVAQLTDAGVGLLDAVVWTHPHADHIHGLDDLRQIVHNRRALLPGWADQPTAQALLHRFGYAFETPPGSTYPPILQLNLIEGPFTIEGAGGALHFTPFTVDHGGIPSLGFRIAEAEGGKALVYLPDVREIPDEAWPAIMHPEVFICDALRRTPHPSHAHLALSLDWIRRSGARRGVLTNMHIDLDHDKLLAETPANVVPAHDLMVIEL
;
A
#
# COMPACT_ATOMS: atom_id res chain seq x y z
N MET A 1 -2.92 -19.10 3.14
CA MET A 1 -1.59 -18.49 2.83
C MET A 1 -1.81 -17.15 2.15
N ILE A 2 -1.35 -16.06 2.75
CA ILE A 2 -1.49 -14.71 2.19
C ILE A 2 -0.61 -14.58 0.95
N ARG A 3 -1.16 -13.94 -0.08
CA ARG A 3 -0.47 -13.50 -1.27
C ARG A 3 -0.54 -11.97 -1.32
N ALA A 4 0.59 -11.31 -1.46
CA ALA A 4 0.67 -9.86 -1.59
C ALA A 4 1.28 -9.51 -2.96
N THR A 5 0.58 -8.69 -3.75
CA THR A 5 1.05 -8.21 -5.04
C THR A 5 1.35 -6.72 -4.93
N ILE A 6 2.59 -6.32 -5.13
CA ILE A 6 2.99 -4.91 -5.19
C ILE A 6 2.51 -4.34 -6.53
N LEU A 7 1.44 -3.57 -6.50
CA LEU A 7 0.83 -2.98 -7.70
C LEU A 7 1.64 -1.79 -8.23
N GLY A 8 2.33 -1.13 -7.32
CA GLY A 8 3.26 -0.04 -7.60
C GLY A 8 4.22 0.17 -6.44
N CYS A 9 5.46 0.52 -6.73
CA CYS A 9 6.53 0.69 -5.74
C CYS A 9 7.33 1.97 -5.93
N GLY A 10 6.82 2.92 -6.72
CA GLY A 10 7.43 4.21 -6.95
C GLY A 10 6.87 5.30 -6.05
N SER A 11 7.66 6.34 -5.82
CA SER A 11 7.25 7.55 -5.11
C SER A 11 6.14 8.31 -5.85
N SER A 12 5.65 9.41 -5.27
CA SER A 12 4.55 10.24 -5.80
C SER A 12 4.70 10.67 -7.26
N GLY A 13 5.93 10.83 -7.75
CA GLY A 13 6.21 11.15 -9.15
C GLY A 13 6.27 9.95 -10.08
N GLY A 14 6.30 8.73 -9.57
CA GLY A 14 6.57 7.51 -10.33
C GLY A 14 7.98 7.45 -10.94
N VAL A 15 8.28 6.36 -11.66
CA VAL A 15 9.51 6.23 -12.45
C VAL A 15 9.12 5.67 -13.82
N PRO A 16 9.45 6.33 -14.97
CA PRO A 16 10.06 7.66 -15.03
C PRO A 16 9.11 8.75 -14.53
N ARG A 17 9.66 9.90 -14.17
CA ARG A 17 8.87 11.12 -13.94
C ARG A 17 8.31 11.66 -15.24
N LEU A 18 7.30 12.52 -15.13
CA LEU A 18 6.74 13.22 -16.30
C LEU A 18 7.85 13.83 -17.17
N GLY A 19 7.70 13.68 -18.49
CA GLY A 19 8.72 14.06 -19.46
C GLY A 19 9.77 12.97 -19.74
N GLY A 20 9.62 11.77 -19.16
CA GLY A 20 10.51 10.63 -19.42
C GLY A 20 11.84 10.70 -18.65
N HIS A 21 11.84 11.36 -17.49
CA HIS A 21 13.06 11.52 -16.69
C HIS A 21 13.28 10.31 -15.76
N TRP A 22 14.34 9.54 -16.04
CA TRP A 22 14.66 8.28 -15.34
C TRP A 22 15.69 8.42 -14.19
N GLY A 23 16.38 9.57 -14.09
CA GLY A 23 17.46 9.76 -13.11
C GLY A 23 18.58 8.74 -13.30
N GLU A 24 18.92 8.00 -12.25
CA GLU A 24 19.94 6.94 -12.25
C GLU A 24 19.38 5.56 -12.68
N CYS A 25 18.06 5.44 -12.89
CA CYS A 25 17.43 4.19 -13.28
C CYS A 25 17.66 3.89 -14.77
N ASP A 26 18.07 2.67 -15.08
CA ASP A 26 18.20 2.20 -16.46
C ASP A 26 16.82 2.07 -17.13
N PRO A 27 16.53 2.84 -18.21
CA PRO A 27 15.26 2.75 -18.93
C PRO A 27 15.00 1.39 -19.60
N ALA A 28 16.05 0.60 -19.88
CA ALA A 28 15.94 -0.70 -20.50
C ALA A 28 15.52 -1.80 -19.50
N ASN A 29 15.70 -1.58 -18.19
CA ASN A 29 15.27 -2.51 -17.17
C ASN A 29 13.79 -2.26 -16.82
N PRO A 30 12.85 -3.18 -17.15
CA PRO A 30 11.42 -2.99 -16.89
C PRO A 30 11.09 -2.88 -15.39
N LYS A 31 11.94 -3.40 -14.50
CA LYS A 31 11.77 -3.30 -13.05
C LYS A 31 11.99 -1.88 -12.50
N ASN A 32 12.58 -0.99 -13.30
CA ASN A 32 12.73 0.42 -12.98
C ASN A 32 11.49 1.24 -13.32
N ARG A 33 10.54 0.71 -14.09
CA ARG A 33 9.26 1.37 -14.32
C ARG A 33 8.38 1.13 -13.10
N ARG A 34 8.08 2.19 -12.36
CA ARG A 34 7.37 2.13 -11.08
C ARG A 34 6.18 3.08 -11.07
N ARG A 35 5.00 2.54 -10.89
CA ARG A 35 3.77 3.28 -10.57
C ARG A 35 3.77 3.67 -9.09
N ARG A 36 2.87 4.61 -8.70
CA ARG A 36 2.71 5.04 -7.29
C ARG A 36 2.36 3.87 -6.40
N CYS A 37 2.76 3.96 -5.12
CA CYS A 37 2.58 2.88 -4.16
C CYS A 37 1.13 2.40 -4.06
N SER A 38 0.95 1.10 -4.15
CA SER A 38 -0.29 0.39 -3.86
C SER A 38 0.01 -1.10 -3.67
N LEU A 39 -0.74 -1.76 -2.80
CA LEU A 39 -0.59 -3.17 -2.49
C LEU A 39 -1.94 -3.88 -2.60
N LEU A 40 -1.99 -5.01 -3.32
CA LEU A 40 -3.10 -5.94 -3.27
C LEU A 40 -2.74 -7.07 -2.30
N VAL A 41 -3.60 -7.29 -1.31
CA VAL A 41 -3.49 -8.42 -0.37
C VAL A 41 -4.62 -9.40 -0.65
N GLU A 42 -4.25 -10.66 -0.86
CA GLU A 42 -5.18 -11.73 -1.19
C GLU A 42 -5.03 -12.88 -0.20
N LEU A 43 -6.15 -13.43 0.23
CA LEU A 43 -6.22 -14.71 0.92
C LEU A 43 -7.00 -15.70 0.05
N PRO A 44 -6.33 -16.59 -0.68
CA PRO A 44 -7.01 -17.63 -1.47
C PRO A 44 -7.71 -18.65 -0.59
N GLY A 45 -8.92 -19.05 -0.97
CA GLY A 45 -9.70 -20.09 -0.33
C GLY A 45 -10.46 -20.95 -1.35
N PRO A 46 -11.16 -22.01 -0.91
CA PRO A 46 -11.80 -22.95 -1.79
C PRO A 46 -13.00 -22.36 -2.58
N LEU A 47 -13.59 -21.27 -2.10
CA LEU A 47 -14.75 -20.61 -2.71
C LEU A 47 -14.36 -19.32 -3.46
N GLY A 48 -13.11 -18.95 -3.47
CA GLY A 48 -12.58 -17.69 -4.04
C GLY A 48 -11.51 -17.10 -3.13
N ALA A 49 -11.10 -15.88 -3.43
CA ALA A 49 -10.13 -15.16 -2.61
C ALA A 49 -10.80 -14.00 -1.84
N THR A 50 -10.30 -13.68 -0.65
CA THR A 50 -10.53 -12.38 -0.03
C THR A 50 -9.49 -11.42 -0.61
N GLN A 51 -9.93 -10.31 -1.19
CA GLN A 51 -9.09 -9.36 -1.91
C GLN A 51 -9.22 -7.95 -1.34
N VAL A 52 -8.12 -7.39 -0.86
CA VAL A 52 -8.05 -6.07 -0.24
C VAL A 52 -7.02 -5.21 -0.96
N LEU A 53 -7.46 -4.05 -1.45
CA LEU A 53 -6.58 -3.03 -1.99
C LEU A 53 -6.11 -2.10 -0.88
N ILE A 54 -4.81 -1.87 -0.78
CA ILE A 54 -4.25 -0.81 0.08
C ILE A 54 -3.78 0.32 -0.82
N ASP A 55 -4.40 1.48 -0.63
CA ASP A 55 -4.27 2.71 -1.39
C ASP A 55 -4.77 2.62 -2.85
N SER A 56 -5.60 3.59 -3.22
CA SER A 56 -6.20 3.77 -4.55
C SER A 56 -5.63 5.02 -5.22
N GLY A 57 -4.35 4.99 -5.55
CA GLY A 57 -3.67 6.09 -6.24
C GLY A 57 -4.12 6.27 -7.70
N PRO A 58 -3.61 7.30 -8.39
CA PRO A 58 -4.01 7.61 -9.77
C PRO A 58 -3.69 6.53 -10.80
N ASP A 59 -2.79 5.59 -10.48
CA ASP A 59 -2.42 4.46 -11.35
C ASP A 59 -3.32 3.23 -11.18
N MET A 60 -4.27 3.26 -10.24
CA MET A 60 -5.05 2.10 -9.79
C MET A 60 -5.71 1.33 -10.93
N VAL A 61 -6.29 2.00 -11.92
CA VAL A 61 -6.96 1.34 -13.06
C VAL A 61 -5.96 0.46 -13.83
N ALA A 62 -4.80 1.01 -14.17
CA ALA A 62 -3.76 0.26 -14.87
C ALA A 62 -3.19 -0.86 -13.99
N GLN A 63 -2.98 -0.59 -12.70
CA GLN A 63 -2.48 -1.55 -11.73
C GLN A 63 -3.40 -2.77 -11.58
N LEU A 64 -4.68 -2.56 -11.35
CA LEU A 64 -5.66 -3.65 -11.21
C LEU A 64 -5.92 -4.38 -12.54
N THR A 65 -5.90 -3.67 -13.67
CA THR A 65 -6.04 -4.27 -15.00
C THR A 65 -4.88 -5.23 -15.29
N ASP A 66 -3.64 -4.79 -15.05
CA ASP A 66 -2.46 -5.63 -15.28
C ASP A 66 -2.37 -6.80 -14.29
N ALA A 67 -2.91 -6.63 -13.08
CA ALA A 67 -3.03 -7.71 -12.09
C ALA A 67 -4.22 -8.66 -12.36
N GLY A 68 -5.08 -8.35 -13.33
CA GLY A 68 -6.27 -9.15 -13.65
C GLY A 68 -7.37 -9.11 -12.59
N VAL A 69 -7.44 -8.03 -11.79
CA VAL A 69 -8.35 -7.89 -10.66
C VAL A 69 -9.54 -7.00 -11.02
N GLY A 70 -10.73 -7.57 -10.93
CA GLY A 70 -12.00 -6.88 -11.20
C GLY A 70 -12.97 -6.88 -10.01
N LEU A 71 -12.61 -7.50 -8.89
CA LEU A 71 -13.38 -7.54 -7.65
C LEU A 71 -12.48 -7.23 -6.47
N LEU A 72 -13.02 -6.57 -5.46
CA LEU A 72 -12.38 -6.31 -4.17
C LEU A 72 -13.40 -6.49 -3.05
N ASP A 73 -12.98 -6.95 -1.89
CA ASP A 73 -13.81 -7.02 -0.69
C ASP A 73 -13.74 -5.72 0.11
N ALA A 74 -12.61 -5.04 0.07
CA ALA A 74 -12.42 -3.72 0.68
C ALA A 74 -11.29 -2.94 0.03
N VAL A 75 -11.28 -1.62 0.28
CA VAL A 75 -10.13 -0.73 0.11
C VAL A 75 -9.73 -0.15 1.47
N VAL A 76 -8.43 -0.06 1.72
CA VAL A 76 -7.86 0.49 2.97
C VAL A 76 -6.90 1.61 2.58
N TRP A 77 -6.96 2.76 3.25
CA TRP A 77 -6.06 3.88 2.97
C TRP A 77 -5.08 4.11 4.10
N THR A 78 -3.83 4.33 3.74
CA THR A 78 -2.75 4.62 4.68
C THR A 78 -2.76 6.06 5.16
N HIS A 79 -2.95 7.02 4.24
CA HIS A 79 -2.96 8.45 4.51
C HIS A 79 -3.54 9.25 3.33
N PRO A 80 -3.84 10.58 3.49
CA PRO A 80 -4.62 11.33 2.51
C PRO A 80 -3.82 11.98 1.37
N HIS A 81 -2.58 11.60 1.11
CA HIS A 81 -1.83 12.15 -0.03
C HIS A 81 -2.43 11.72 -1.37
N ALA A 82 -2.25 12.57 -2.38
CA ALA A 82 -2.89 12.42 -3.69
C ALA A 82 -2.51 11.13 -4.40
N ASP A 83 -1.27 10.73 -4.30
CA ASP A 83 -0.74 9.49 -4.90
C ASP A 83 -1.29 8.21 -4.26
N HIS A 84 -1.94 8.31 -3.08
CA HIS A 84 -2.60 7.20 -2.39
C HIS A 84 -4.13 7.18 -2.52
N ILE A 85 -4.78 8.33 -2.85
CA ILE A 85 -6.25 8.41 -2.83
C ILE A 85 -6.90 8.91 -4.13
N HIS A 86 -6.17 9.51 -5.08
CA HIS A 86 -6.80 10.20 -6.21
C HIS A 86 -7.28 9.30 -7.35
N GLY A 87 -7.17 7.98 -7.24
CA GLY A 87 -7.86 7.01 -8.09
C GLY A 87 -9.19 6.50 -7.51
N LEU A 88 -9.65 7.06 -6.38
CA LEU A 88 -10.83 6.61 -5.66
C LEU A 88 -12.08 6.52 -6.54
N ASP A 89 -12.32 7.47 -7.44
CA ASP A 89 -13.53 7.49 -8.27
C ASP A 89 -13.60 6.31 -9.24
N ASP A 90 -12.47 5.78 -9.66
CA ASP A 90 -12.38 4.61 -10.55
C ASP A 90 -12.75 3.29 -9.84
N LEU A 91 -12.88 3.27 -8.50
CA LEU A 91 -13.46 2.15 -7.74
C LEU A 91 -14.93 1.90 -8.11
N ARG A 92 -15.58 2.85 -8.82
CA ARG A 92 -16.93 2.70 -9.36
C ARG A 92 -17.08 1.44 -10.20
N GLN A 93 -16.07 1.06 -11.00
CA GLN A 93 -16.14 -0.15 -11.80
C GLN A 93 -16.10 -1.42 -10.93
N ILE A 94 -15.33 -1.42 -9.84
CA ILE A 94 -15.35 -2.51 -8.85
C ILE A 94 -16.75 -2.67 -8.24
N VAL A 95 -17.39 -1.55 -7.87
CA VAL A 95 -18.76 -1.55 -7.31
C VAL A 95 -19.79 -2.08 -8.32
N HIS A 96 -19.67 -1.72 -9.59
CA HIS A 96 -20.52 -2.25 -10.65
C HIS A 96 -20.34 -3.78 -10.82
N ASN A 97 -19.10 -4.27 -10.81
CA ASN A 97 -18.81 -5.70 -10.92
C ASN A 97 -19.33 -6.46 -9.69
N ARG A 98 -19.12 -5.89 -8.50
CA ARG A 98 -19.52 -6.45 -7.21
C ARG A 98 -21.05 -6.39 -6.98
N ARG A 99 -21.75 -5.40 -7.58
CA ARG A 99 -23.17 -5.06 -7.36
C ARG A 99 -23.52 -4.74 -5.90
N ALA A 100 -22.55 -4.18 -5.18
CA ALA A 100 -22.69 -3.77 -3.78
C ALA A 100 -21.70 -2.65 -3.48
N LEU A 101 -21.99 -1.83 -2.46
CA LEU A 101 -21.05 -0.82 -1.96
C LEU A 101 -19.72 -1.50 -1.58
N LEU A 102 -18.63 -0.83 -1.87
CA LEU A 102 -17.30 -1.30 -1.48
C LEU A 102 -16.97 -0.74 -0.08
N PRO A 103 -16.67 -1.58 0.93
CA PRO A 103 -16.16 -1.12 2.21
C PRO A 103 -14.83 -0.39 2.04
N GLY A 104 -14.74 0.83 2.55
CA GLY A 104 -13.53 1.63 2.61
C GLY A 104 -13.12 1.87 4.06
N TRP A 105 -11.83 1.72 4.38
CA TRP A 105 -11.29 1.83 5.73
C TRP A 105 -10.23 2.92 5.78
N ALA A 106 -10.37 3.87 6.70
CA ALA A 106 -9.43 4.98 6.89
C ALA A 106 -9.43 5.43 8.36
N ASP A 107 -8.32 6.00 8.82
CA ASP A 107 -8.29 6.72 10.07
C ASP A 107 -9.06 8.04 9.99
N GLN A 108 -9.32 8.68 11.13
CA GLN A 108 -10.12 9.90 11.18
C GLN A 108 -9.58 11.05 10.30
N PRO A 109 -8.26 11.37 10.28
CA PRO A 109 -7.71 12.39 9.39
C PRO A 109 -7.89 12.08 7.91
N THR A 110 -7.64 10.83 7.50
CA THR A 110 -7.80 10.39 6.12
C THR A 110 -9.27 10.37 5.71
N ALA A 111 -10.17 9.89 6.59
CA ALA A 111 -11.61 9.89 6.37
C ALA A 111 -12.15 11.30 6.12
N GLN A 112 -11.73 12.29 6.92
CA GLN A 112 -12.10 13.69 6.71
C GLN A 112 -11.64 14.23 5.36
N ALA A 113 -10.40 13.91 4.95
CA ALA A 113 -9.86 14.32 3.65
C ALA A 113 -10.61 13.66 2.49
N LEU A 114 -10.97 12.37 2.61
CA LEU A 114 -11.76 11.64 1.63
C LEU A 114 -13.16 12.25 1.47
N LEU A 115 -13.86 12.50 2.56
CA LEU A 115 -15.18 13.12 2.54
C LEU A 115 -15.15 14.54 1.97
N HIS A 116 -14.12 15.31 2.30
CA HIS A 116 -13.95 16.66 1.77
C HIS A 116 -13.71 16.70 0.25
N ARG A 117 -12.87 15.77 -0.24
CA ARG A 117 -12.47 15.76 -1.67
C ARG A 117 -13.43 14.94 -2.56
N PHE A 118 -13.99 13.86 -2.04
CA PHE A 118 -14.77 12.85 -2.77
C PHE A 118 -16.09 12.51 -2.09
N GLY A 119 -16.71 13.47 -1.38
CA GLY A 119 -17.94 13.23 -0.60
C GLY A 119 -19.04 12.55 -1.41
N TYR A 120 -19.16 12.86 -2.72
CA TYR A 120 -20.13 12.23 -3.62
C TYR A 120 -19.94 10.70 -3.79
N ALA A 121 -18.77 10.18 -3.50
CA ALA A 121 -18.51 8.75 -3.54
C ALA A 121 -19.08 8.00 -2.32
N PHE A 122 -19.32 8.71 -1.22
CA PHE A 122 -19.82 8.18 0.06
C PHE A 122 -21.28 8.50 0.31
N GLU A 123 -21.77 9.64 -0.19
CA GLU A 123 -23.15 10.11 -0.01
C GLU A 123 -23.67 10.69 -1.34
N THR A 124 -24.95 10.41 -1.65
CA THR A 124 -25.60 11.01 -2.81
C THR A 124 -25.75 12.51 -2.59
N PRO A 125 -25.15 13.38 -3.44
CA PRO A 125 -25.32 14.82 -3.30
C PRO A 125 -26.77 15.25 -3.50
N PRO A 126 -27.24 16.31 -2.84
CA PRO A 126 -28.58 16.86 -3.05
C PRO A 126 -28.89 17.10 -4.52
N GLY A 127 -30.01 16.55 -5.02
CA GLY A 127 -30.44 16.66 -6.42
C GLY A 127 -29.76 15.72 -7.40
N SER A 128 -28.80 14.90 -6.95
CA SER A 128 -28.19 13.85 -7.78
C SER A 128 -29.02 12.58 -7.75
N THR A 129 -28.97 11.83 -8.86
CA THR A 129 -29.53 10.46 -8.98
C THR A 129 -28.46 9.38 -8.89
N TYR A 130 -27.19 9.76 -8.80
CA TYR A 130 -26.09 8.80 -8.71
C TYR A 130 -25.94 8.31 -7.26
N PRO A 131 -25.98 6.98 -7.04
CA PRO A 131 -25.77 6.41 -5.70
C PRO A 131 -24.29 6.53 -5.29
N PRO A 132 -24.03 6.47 -3.99
CA PRO A 132 -22.65 6.33 -3.50
C PRO A 132 -22.04 5.00 -3.97
N ILE A 133 -20.72 4.91 -3.93
CA ILE A 133 -19.97 3.73 -4.31
C ILE A 133 -19.23 3.10 -3.13
N LEU A 134 -19.01 3.85 -2.06
CA LEU A 134 -18.22 3.45 -0.90
C LEU A 134 -19.03 3.52 0.38
N GLN A 135 -18.74 2.59 1.28
CA GLN A 135 -19.15 2.64 2.69
C GLN A 135 -17.91 2.90 3.55
N LEU A 136 -17.83 4.06 4.18
CA LEU A 136 -16.70 4.44 5.01
C LEU A 136 -16.77 3.77 6.39
N ASN A 137 -15.66 3.15 6.79
CA ASN A 137 -15.44 2.57 8.11
C ASN A 137 -14.21 3.25 8.73
N LEU A 138 -14.32 3.63 10.02
CA LEU A 138 -13.19 4.24 10.73
C LEU A 138 -12.27 3.17 11.32
N ILE A 139 -10.97 3.38 11.13
CA ILE A 139 -9.92 2.58 11.76
C ILE A 139 -9.61 3.22 13.13
N GLU A 140 -10.07 2.57 14.20
CA GLU A 140 -9.81 2.99 15.58
C GLU A 140 -8.91 1.99 16.34
N GLY A 141 -8.58 0.86 15.71
CA GLY A 141 -7.75 -0.21 16.23
C GLY A 141 -7.70 -1.39 15.29
N PRO A 142 -7.32 -2.60 15.73
CA PRO A 142 -7.35 -3.80 14.91
C PRO A 142 -8.73 -4.08 14.33
N PHE A 143 -8.77 -4.49 13.05
CA PHE A 143 -10.01 -4.81 12.34
C PHE A 143 -9.82 -6.01 11.42
N THR A 144 -10.93 -6.57 10.96
CA THR A 144 -10.96 -7.76 10.12
C THR A 144 -11.76 -7.49 8.84
N ILE A 145 -11.26 -7.99 7.72
CA ILE A 145 -11.97 -7.98 6.44
C ILE A 145 -12.25 -9.42 6.06
N GLU A 146 -13.54 -9.72 5.89
CA GLU A 146 -14.06 -11.02 5.51
C GLU A 146 -14.31 -11.08 4.01
N GLY A 147 -14.01 -12.23 3.38
CA GLY A 147 -14.30 -12.51 1.98
C GLY A 147 -14.35 -14.01 1.71
N ALA A 148 -14.43 -14.40 0.45
CA ALA A 148 -14.57 -15.79 0.04
C ALA A 148 -13.36 -16.68 0.43
N GLY A 149 -12.18 -16.07 0.64
CA GLY A 149 -10.97 -16.77 1.08
C GLY A 149 -10.83 -16.91 2.59
N GLY A 150 -11.72 -16.27 3.37
CA GLY A 150 -11.65 -16.19 4.83
C GLY A 150 -11.26 -14.79 5.33
N ALA A 151 -10.92 -14.71 6.61
CA ALA A 151 -10.63 -13.47 7.31
C ALA A 151 -9.18 -13.01 7.11
N LEU A 152 -9.00 -11.73 6.82
CA LEU A 152 -7.71 -11.01 6.90
C LEU A 152 -7.74 -10.06 8.10
N HIS A 153 -6.81 -10.26 9.03
CA HIS A 153 -6.69 -9.45 10.25
C HIS A 153 -5.67 -8.34 10.03
N PHE A 154 -6.09 -7.10 10.26
CA PHE A 154 -5.27 -5.91 10.16
C PHE A 154 -5.01 -5.32 11.55
N THR A 155 -3.75 -5.14 11.90
CA THR A 155 -3.33 -4.37 13.08
C THR A 155 -2.68 -3.09 12.58
N PRO A 156 -3.38 -1.93 12.66
CA PRO A 156 -2.84 -0.64 12.26
C PRO A 156 -1.82 -0.16 13.29
N PHE A 157 -0.86 0.61 12.83
CA PHE A 157 0.03 1.42 13.67
C PHE A 157 0.33 2.75 12.97
N THR A 158 0.42 3.80 13.77
CA THR A 158 0.64 5.16 13.27
C THR A 158 2.13 5.49 13.27
N VAL A 159 2.58 6.16 12.20
CA VAL A 159 3.94 6.68 12.06
C VAL A 159 3.93 8.15 11.67
N ASP A 160 5.07 8.84 11.89
CA ASP A 160 5.25 10.20 11.38
C ASP A 160 5.69 10.17 9.91
N HIS A 161 4.99 10.96 9.10
CA HIS A 161 5.28 11.15 7.68
C HIS A 161 5.45 12.65 7.37
N GLY A 162 6.47 13.27 8.02
CA GLY A 162 6.80 14.68 7.81
C GLY A 162 5.79 15.66 8.38
N GLY A 163 5.26 15.35 9.57
CA GLY A 163 4.31 16.19 10.30
C GLY A 163 2.84 15.86 10.06
N ILE A 164 2.56 14.85 9.26
CA ILE A 164 1.22 14.22 9.17
C ILE A 164 1.31 12.75 9.60
N PRO A 165 0.25 12.18 10.19
CA PRO A 165 0.20 10.74 10.46
C PRO A 165 0.04 9.95 9.16
N SER A 166 0.69 8.79 9.11
CA SER A 166 0.45 7.75 8.12
C SER A 166 0.25 6.42 8.83
N LEU A 167 -0.58 5.52 8.29
CA LEU A 167 -0.76 4.19 8.83
C LEU A 167 0.15 3.18 8.14
N GLY A 168 0.80 2.36 8.97
CA GLY A 168 1.28 1.06 8.56
C GLY A 168 0.34 -0.04 9.03
N PHE A 169 0.44 -1.21 8.42
CA PHE A 169 -0.42 -2.36 8.74
C PHE A 169 0.40 -3.63 8.96
N ARG A 170 0.13 -4.34 10.06
CA ARG A 170 0.45 -5.74 10.20
C ARG A 170 -0.75 -6.55 9.73
N ILE A 171 -0.56 -7.49 8.79
CA ILE A 171 -1.62 -8.25 8.14
C ILE A 171 -1.34 -9.74 8.30
N ALA A 172 -2.33 -10.49 8.78
CA ALA A 172 -2.21 -11.93 9.05
C ALA A 172 -3.53 -12.68 8.76
N GLU A 173 -3.46 -14.00 8.51
CA GLU A 173 -4.64 -14.89 8.39
C GLU A 173 -5.27 -15.21 9.75
N ALA A 174 -4.47 -15.18 10.80
CA ALA A 174 -4.88 -15.45 12.18
C ALA A 174 -4.02 -14.67 13.15
N GLU A 175 -4.58 -14.38 14.31
CA GLU A 175 -3.84 -13.74 15.39
C GLU A 175 -2.61 -14.57 15.79
N GLY A 176 -1.43 -13.94 15.85
CA GLY A 176 -0.15 -14.61 16.13
C GLY A 176 0.43 -15.46 14.99
N GLY A 177 -0.24 -15.52 13.82
CA GLY A 177 0.25 -16.21 12.63
C GLY A 177 1.38 -15.47 11.89
N LYS A 178 1.83 -16.07 10.78
CA LYS A 178 2.73 -15.41 9.85
C LYS A 178 2.13 -14.08 9.41
N ALA A 179 2.93 -13.03 9.41
CA ALA A 179 2.44 -11.69 9.11
C ALA A 179 3.28 -10.99 8.05
N LEU A 180 2.60 -10.20 7.24
CA LEU A 180 3.14 -9.15 6.40
C LEU A 180 3.06 -7.82 7.17
N VAL A 181 4.12 -7.03 7.15
CA VAL A 181 4.07 -5.62 7.56
C VAL A 181 4.25 -4.76 6.31
N TYR A 182 3.32 -3.81 6.10
CA TYR A 182 3.34 -2.85 5.00
C TYR A 182 3.39 -1.42 5.54
N LEU A 183 4.42 -0.68 5.14
CA LEU A 183 4.69 0.68 5.60
C LEU A 183 5.27 1.49 4.43
N PRO A 184 4.41 2.04 3.53
CA PRO A 184 4.86 2.66 2.29
C PRO A 184 5.43 4.07 2.45
N ASP A 185 4.96 4.82 3.45
CA ASP A 185 5.30 6.24 3.65
C ASP A 185 5.58 6.50 5.12
N VAL A 186 6.85 6.76 5.44
CA VAL A 186 7.29 6.96 6.82
C VAL A 186 8.58 7.78 6.88
N ARG A 187 8.62 8.76 7.77
CA ARG A 187 9.84 9.48 8.17
C ARG A 187 10.44 8.90 9.43
N GLU A 188 9.58 8.59 10.41
CA GLU A 188 9.99 8.12 11.73
C GLU A 188 8.97 7.11 12.28
N ILE A 189 9.48 6.03 12.85
CA ILE A 189 8.68 5.00 13.53
C ILE A 189 8.76 5.27 15.04
N PRO A 190 7.67 5.73 15.67
CA PRO A 190 7.64 5.96 17.11
C PRO A 190 7.73 4.64 17.88
N ASP A 191 8.18 4.70 19.14
CA ASP A 191 8.43 3.49 19.93
C ASP A 191 7.19 2.63 20.14
N GLU A 192 6.03 3.23 20.25
CA GLU A 192 4.73 2.55 20.38
C GLU A 192 4.30 1.75 19.14
N ALA A 193 4.84 2.05 17.96
CA ALA A 193 4.54 1.33 16.72
C ALA A 193 5.36 0.02 16.58
N TRP A 194 6.52 -0.06 17.22
CA TRP A 194 7.43 -1.21 17.06
C TRP A 194 6.82 -2.56 17.41
N PRO A 195 5.99 -2.72 18.47
CA PRO A 195 5.37 -4.02 18.76
C PRO A 195 4.60 -4.62 17.59
N ALA A 196 3.94 -3.80 16.76
CA ALA A 196 3.22 -4.26 15.56
C ALA A 196 4.16 -4.63 14.41
N ILE A 197 5.39 -4.09 14.41
CA ILE A 197 6.37 -4.28 13.33
C ILE A 197 7.28 -5.50 13.57
N MET A 198 7.45 -5.92 14.80
CA MET A 198 8.44 -6.95 15.17
C MET A 198 8.15 -8.33 14.58
N HIS A 199 9.21 -8.98 14.13
CA HIS A 199 9.27 -10.37 13.66
C HIS A 199 8.24 -10.75 12.58
N PRO A 200 8.04 -9.94 11.52
CA PRO A 200 7.18 -10.34 10.41
C PRO A 200 7.89 -11.35 9.51
N GLU A 201 7.12 -12.16 8.79
CA GLU A 201 7.66 -12.98 7.69
C GLU A 201 8.22 -12.05 6.58
N VAL A 202 7.47 -10.99 6.25
CA VAL A 202 7.87 -9.98 5.27
C VAL A 202 7.62 -8.58 5.81
N PHE A 203 8.60 -7.67 5.64
CA PHE A 203 8.44 -6.24 5.89
C PHE A 203 8.64 -5.45 4.59
N ILE A 204 7.55 -4.90 4.06
CA ILE A 204 7.57 -3.97 2.93
C ILE A 204 7.68 -2.55 3.50
N CYS A 205 8.80 -1.89 3.27
CA CYS A 205 9.18 -0.64 3.93
C CYS A 205 9.54 0.46 2.94
N ASP A 206 9.09 1.69 3.23
CA ASP A 206 9.52 2.92 2.53
C ASP A 206 11.06 2.98 2.42
N ALA A 207 11.55 3.32 1.24
CA ALA A 207 12.96 3.60 0.97
C ALA A 207 13.07 4.60 -0.17
N LEU A 208 12.65 5.85 0.10
CA LEU A 208 12.46 6.84 -0.94
C LEU A 208 13.69 7.05 -1.80
N ARG A 209 14.84 7.33 -1.17
CA ARG A 209 16.08 7.72 -1.86
C ARG A 209 17.33 7.45 -1.01
N ARG A 210 18.52 7.70 -1.59
CA ARG A 210 19.80 7.46 -0.90
C ARG A 210 20.07 8.47 0.22
N THR A 211 19.63 9.71 0.06
CA THR A 211 19.90 10.81 1.00
C THR A 211 18.68 11.10 1.89
N PRO A 212 18.87 11.64 3.11
CA PRO A 212 17.77 12.00 4.00
C PRO A 212 16.69 12.86 3.34
N HIS A 213 15.45 12.66 3.73
CA HIS A 213 14.27 13.39 3.26
C HIS A 213 13.43 13.88 4.46
N PRO A 214 12.76 15.05 4.37
CA PRO A 214 12.00 15.59 5.50
C PRO A 214 10.73 14.80 5.86
N SER A 215 10.22 13.93 4.97
CA SER A 215 8.98 13.19 5.19
C SER A 215 9.07 11.68 4.92
N HIS A 216 10.21 11.17 4.45
CA HIS A 216 10.38 9.76 4.11
C HIS A 216 11.67 9.17 4.64
N ALA A 217 11.68 7.85 4.79
CA ALA A 217 12.89 7.10 5.06
C ALA A 217 13.86 7.16 3.86
N HIS A 218 15.13 7.25 4.15
CA HIS A 218 16.18 7.02 3.17
C HIS A 218 16.71 5.60 3.29
N LEU A 219 17.35 5.10 2.24
CA LEU A 219 17.76 3.71 2.11
C LEU A 219 18.45 3.15 3.37
N ALA A 220 19.44 3.85 3.92
CA ALA A 220 20.19 3.35 5.08
C ALA A 220 19.29 3.20 6.33
N LEU A 221 18.34 4.12 6.53
CA LEU A 221 17.38 4.05 7.63
C LEU A 221 16.41 2.87 7.47
N SER A 222 15.90 2.67 6.26
CA SER A 222 15.01 1.55 5.94
C SER A 222 15.69 0.19 6.16
N LEU A 223 16.94 0.05 5.76
CA LEU A 223 17.74 -1.16 6.01
C LEU A 223 17.95 -1.40 7.51
N ASP A 224 18.18 -0.34 8.31
CA ASP A 224 18.29 -0.46 9.76
C ASP A 224 16.96 -0.89 10.40
N TRP A 225 15.84 -0.32 9.98
CA TRP A 225 14.52 -0.73 10.47
C TRP A 225 14.16 -2.17 10.11
N ILE A 226 14.44 -2.61 8.88
CA ILE A 226 14.25 -4.01 8.49
C ILE A 226 15.09 -4.94 9.37
N ARG A 227 16.36 -4.60 9.62
CA ARG A 227 17.24 -5.35 10.53
C ARG A 227 16.69 -5.34 11.97
N ARG A 228 16.29 -4.17 12.49
CA ARG A 228 15.73 -4.01 13.85
C ARG A 228 14.45 -4.82 14.04
N SER A 229 13.58 -4.85 13.05
CA SER A 229 12.31 -5.59 13.11
C SER A 229 12.49 -7.10 13.23
N GLY A 230 13.66 -7.64 12.87
CA GLY A 230 13.87 -9.08 12.78
C GLY A 230 13.06 -9.76 11.66
N ALA A 231 12.67 -9.00 10.63
CA ALA A 231 11.95 -9.52 9.47
C ALA A 231 12.76 -10.61 8.76
N ARG A 232 12.09 -11.70 8.38
CA ARG A 232 12.72 -12.77 7.62
C ARG A 232 13.11 -12.30 6.22
N ARG A 233 12.26 -11.48 5.61
CA ARG A 233 12.47 -10.85 4.29
C ARG A 233 12.10 -9.37 4.34
N GLY A 234 12.98 -8.49 3.87
CA GLY A 234 12.72 -7.09 3.64
C GLY A 234 12.42 -6.82 2.16
N VAL A 235 11.49 -5.90 1.90
CA VAL A 235 11.16 -5.44 0.54
C VAL A 235 11.11 -3.92 0.56
N LEU A 236 11.93 -3.27 -0.26
CA LEU A 236 12.00 -1.81 -0.35
C LEU A 236 10.95 -1.30 -1.34
N THR A 237 10.16 -0.31 -0.92
CA THR A 237 9.11 0.31 -1.75
C THR A 237 9.23 1.84 -1.77
N ASN A 238 8.32 2.53 -2.44
CA ASN A 238 8.27 4.01 -2.55
C ASN A 238 9.54 4.63 -3.18
N MET A 239 10.16 3.89 -4.08
CA MET A 239 11.50 4.21 -4.58
C MET A 239 11.48 5.30 -5.66
N HIS A 240 12.42 6.21 -5.52
CA HIS A 240 12.67 7.36 -6.38
C HIS A 240 13.56 7.01 -7.58
N ILE A 241 13.77 7.97 -8.48
CA ILE A 241 14.59 7.85 -9.71
C ILE A 241 16.11 7.69 -9.46
N ASP A 242 16.60 7.77 -8.24
CA ASP A 242 18.01 7.55 -7.88
C ASP A 242 18.30 6.11 -7.39
N LEU A 243 17.29 5.25 -7.35
CA LEU A 243 17.38 3.87 -6.90
C LEU A 243 17.14 2.89 -8.07
N ASP A 244 18.17 2.67 -8.90
CA ASP A 244 18.13 1.63 -9.92
C ASP A 244 17.97 0.24 -9.29
N HIS A 245 17.08 -0.60 -9.84
CA HIS A 245 16.71 -1.89 -9.27
C HIS A 245 17.90 -2.84 -9.11
N ASP A 246 18.68 -3.03 -10.16
CA ASP A 246 19.73 -4.05 -10.15
C ASP A 246 20.95 -3.61 -9.35
N LYS A 247 21.27 -2.31 -9.38
CA LYS A 247 22.30 -1.73 -8.52
C LYS A 247 21.90 -1.88 -7.04
N LEU A 248 20.64 -1.54 -6.72
CA LEU A 248 20.12 -1.64 -5.35
C LEU A 248 20.08 -3.08 -4.86
N LEU A 249 19.69 -4.03 -5.72
CA LEU A 249 19.70 -5.46 -5.40
C LEU A 249 21.12 -5.97 -5.07
N ALA A 250 22.13 -5.47 -5.75
CA ALA A 250 23.53 -5.84 -5.49
C ALA A 250 24.10 -5.22 -4.19
N GLU A 251 23.52 -4.12 -3.73
CA GLU A 251 23.99 -3.38 -2.54
C GLU A 251 23.27 -3.81 -1.25
N THR A 252 22.09 -4.43 -1.34
CA THR A 252 21.28 -4.78 -0.18
C THR A 252 21.68 -6.12 0.43
N PRO A 253 21.42 -6.35 1.74
CA PRO A 253 21.60 -7.66 2.37
C PRO A 253 20.81 -8.75 1.65
N ALA A 254 21.27 -10.01 1.71
CA ALA A 254 20.70 -11.14 0.98
C ALA A 254 19.19 -11.39 1.25
N ASN A 255 18.70 -10.96 2.39
CA ASN A 255 17.28 -11.07 2.76
C ASN A 255 16.46 -9.80 2.42
N VAL A 256 17.06 -8.80 1.76
CA VAL A 256 16.38 -7.55 1.37
C VAL A 256 16.44 -7.38 -0.13
N VAL A 257 15.29 -7.09 -0.74
CA VAL A 257 15.18 -6.88 -2.19
C VAL A 257 14.43 -5.58 -2.50
N PRO A 258 14.79 -4.87 -3.57
CA PRO A 258 13.95 -3.81 -4.10
C PRO A 258 12.66 -4.40 -4.69
N ALA A 259 11.54 -3.74 -4.49
CA ALA A 259 10.29 -4.08 -5.15
C ALA A 259 10.34 -3.74 -6.66
N HIS A 260 9.44 -4.33 -7.39
CA HIS A 260 9.05 -3.90 -8.73
C HIS A 260 7.53 -4.08 -8.88
N ASP A 261 6.94 -3.33 -9.81
CA ASP A 261 5.51 -3.44 -10.09
C ASP A 261 5.14 -4.88 -10.47
N LEU A 262 4.01 -5.36 -9.95
CA LEU A 262 3.49 -6.72 -10.09
C LEU A 262 4.34 -7.81 -9.41
N MET A 263 5.28 -7.45 -8.52
CA MET A 263 5.99 -8.42 -7.70
C MET A 263 5.02 -9.14 -6.77
N VAL A 264 5.02 -10.48 -6.83
CA VAL A 264 4.20 -11.33 -5.96
C VAL A 264 5.03 -11.86 -4.79
N ILE A 265 4.46 -11.81 -3.60
CA ILE A 265 5.04 -12.28 -2.34
C ILE A 265 4.04 -13.24 -1.70
N GLU A 266 4.47 -14.44 -1.36
CA GLU A 266 3.68 -15.44 -0.63
C GLU A 266 4.28 -15.64 0.77
N LEU A 267 3.39 -15.75 1.81
CA LEU A 267 3.77 -15.88 3.21
C LEU A 267 3.58 -17.31 3.73
#